data_1e406889e9a295526eebf7ee33ef34e5
#
_entry.id   1e406889e9a295526eebf7ee33ef34e5
#
_cell.length_a   1.000
_cell.length_b   1.000
_cell.length_c   1.000
_cell.angle_alpha   90.00
_cell.angle_beta   90.00
_cell.angle_gamma   90.00
#
_symmetry.space_group_name_H-M   'P 1'
#
loop_
_entity.id
_entity.type
_entity.pdbx_description
1 polymer ?
#
loop_
_entity_poly.entity_id
_entity_poly.type
_entity_poly.pdbx_seq_one_letter_code
_entity_poly.pdbx_strand_id
1 'polypeptide(L)' 'AGNSCAVVDGAAAALVGRASACTRPALARLLASAVVGVAPEFMGIGPAPAIRLLLQRSGLNLDDIGRFEINEAQ' A
#
# COMPACT_ATOMS: atom_id res chain seq x y z
N ALA A 1 21.08 -5.34 7.95
CA ALA A 1 20.43 -6.50 8.60
C ALA A 1 19.48 -6.10 9.73
N GLY A 2 19.66 -4.94 10.39
CA GLY A 2 18.86 -4.56 11.56
C GLY A 2 17.43 -4.11 11.26
N ASN A 3 17.12 -3.73 10.04
CA ASN A 3 15.84 -3.15 9.62
C ASN A 3 15.30 -3.67 8.29
N SER A 4 15.83 -4.79 7.82
CA SER A 4 15.19 -5.54 6.72
C SER A 4 14.17 -6.53 7.27
N CYS A 5 13.11 -6.82 6.48
CA CYS A 5 12.14 -7.83 6.87
C CYS A 5 12.78 -9.23 6.94
N ALA A 6 12.19 -10.11 7.74
CA ALA A 6 12.59 -11.50 7.80
C ALA A 6 12.30 -12.22 6.47
N VAL A 7 13.16 -13.16 6.09
CA VAL A 7 12.90 -14.07 4.96
C VAL A 7 12.12 -15.26 5.50
N VAL A 8 10.84 -15.30 5.23
CA VAL A 8 9.92 -16.32 5.73
C VAL A 8 8.93 -16.71 4.64
N ASP A 9 8.37 -17.91 4.75
CA ASP A 9 7.25 -18.33 3.93
C ASP A 9 5.93 -17.81 4.53
N GLY A 10 5.02 -17.43 3.67
CA GLY A 10 3.71 -16.94 4.11
C GLY A 10 2.71 -16.93 2.97
N ALA A 11 1.45 -16.91 3.31
CA ALA A 11 0.36 -16.77 2.35
C ALA A 11 -0.76 -15.92 2.95
N ALA A 12 -1.39 -15.12 2.11
CA ALA A 12 -2.58 -14.38 2.47
C ALA A 12 -3.57 -14.37 1.30
N ALA A 13 -4.85 -14.29 1.62
CA ALA A 13 -5.90 -14.18 0.63
C ALA A 13 -6.90 -13.09 1.01
N ALA A 14 -7.36 -12.36 0.03
CA ALA A 14 -8.40 -11.36 0.19
C ALA A 14 -9.44 -11.48 -0.91
N LEU A 15 -10.70 -11.32 -0.56
CA LEU A 15 -11.79 -11.23 -1.52
C LEU A 15 -12.11 -9.75 -1.76
N VAL A 16 -11.95 -9.31 -2.99
CA VAL A 16 -12.24 -7.94 -3.41
C VAL A 16 -13.40 -7.94 -4.39
N GLY A 17 -14.37 -7.07 -4.18
CA GLY A 17 -15.55 -6.99 -5.02
C GLY A 17 -16.21 -5.61 -5.00
N ARG A 18 -17.20 -5.42 -5.87
CA ARG A 18 -18.01 -4.20 -5.84
C ARG A 18 -18.87 -4.18 -4.58
N ALA A 19 -18.99 -3.02 -3.94
CA ALA A 19 -19.81 -2.87 -2.73
C ALA A 19 -21.26 -3.32 -2.95
N SER A 20 -21.84 -3.07 -4.14
CA SER A 20 -23.20 -3.48 -4.51
C SER A 20 -23.39 -4.99 -4.66
N ALA A 21 -22.30 -5.75 -4.82
CA ALA A 21 -22.32 -7.21 -4.94
C ALA A 21 -21.99 -7.92 -3.61
N CYS A 22 -21.61 -7.18 -2.58
CA CYS A 22 -21.27 -7.75 -1.29
C CYS A 22 -22.53 -8.06 -0.47
N THR A 23 -22.70 -9.32 -0.10
CA THR A 23 -23.80 -9.79 0.78
C THR A 23 -23.43 -9.69 2.26
N ARG A 24 -22.17 -9.40 2.57
CA ARG A 24 -21.64 -9.22 3.93
C ARG A 24 -21.03 -7.83 4.08
N PRO A 25 -20.99 -7.28 5.29
CA PRO A 25 -20.28 -6.03 5.55
C PRO A 25 -18.83 -6.13 5.08
N ALA A 26 -18.36 -5.12 4.34
CA ALA A 26 -16.96 -5.04 3.93
C ALA A 26 -16.08 -4.67 5.14
N LEU A 27 -14.92 -5.29 5.26
CA LEU A 27 -13.93 -4.96 6.29
C LEU A 27 -13.27 -3.61 6.03
N ALA A 28 -13.11 -3.26 4.75
CA ALA A 28 -12.49 -2.02 4.32
C ALA A 28 -12.94 -1.67 2.89
N ARG A 29 -12.61 -0.48 2.43
CA ARG A 29 -12.82 -0.03 1.06
C ARG A 29 -11.50 0.40 0.45
N LEU A 30 -11.16 -0.11 -0.74
CA LEU A 30 -10.04 0.38 -1.51
C LEU A 30 -10.42 1.75 -2.12
N LEU A 31 -9.75 2.80 -1.70
CA LEU A 31 -10.03 4.16 -2.15
C LEU A 31 -9.26 4.52 -3.42
N ALA A 32 -7.99 4.21 -3.46
CA ALA A 32 -7.11 4.52 -4.59
C ALA A 32 -5.91 3.59 -4.62
N SER A 33 -5.24 3.54 -5.77
CA SER A 33 -3.97 2.84 -5.94
C SER A 33 -3.00 3.67 -6.78
N ALA A 34 -1.70 3.45 -6.57
CA ALA A 34 -0.65 4.07 -7.35
C ALA A 34 0.52 3.10 -7.53
N VAL A 35 1.11 3.15 -8.71
CA VAL A 35 2.35 2.42 -9.04
C VAL A 35 3.31 3.44 -9.62
N VAL A 36 4.55 3.39 -9.18
CA VAL A 36 5.65 4.24 -9.68
C VAL A 36 6.88 3.39 -9.93
N GLY A 37 7.69 3.78 -10.89
CA GLY A 37 9.05 3.25 -11.08
C GLY A 37 10.06 4.21 -10.48
N VAL A 38 11.14 3.65 -9.95
CA VAL A 38 12.33 4.39 -9.52
C VAL A 38 13.56 3.73 -10.12
N ALA A 39 14.66 4.47 -10.21
CA ALA A 39 15.92 3.89 -10.66
C ALA A 39 16.34 2.72 -9.73
N PRO A 40 16.81 1.59 -10.28
CA PRO A 40 17.06 0.38 -9.50
C PRO A 40 17.97 0.57 -8.28
N GLU A 41 18.96 1.44 -8.39
CA GLU A 41 19.89 1.78 -7.32
C GLU A 41 19.24 2.51 -6.15
N PHE A 42 18.03 3.06 -6.35
CA PHE A 42 17.27 3.77 -5.33
C PHE A 42 15.94 3.09 -4.97
N MET A 43 15.85 1.78 -5.15
CA MET A 43 14.60 1.04 -4.94
C MET A 43 13.98 1.28 -3.56
N GLY A 44 14.79 1.48 -2.53
CA GLY A 44 14.31 1.69 -1.16
C GLY A 44 13.48 2.96 -0.96
N ILE A 45 13.62 3.96 -1.83
CA ILE A 45 12.80 5.19 -1.75
C ILE A 45 11.47 5.08 -2.51
N GLY A 46 11.23 3.97 -3.24
CA GLY A 46 10.02 3.76 -4.05
C GLY A 46 8.70 4.11 -3.35
N PRO A 47 8.51 3.77 -2.08
CA PRO A 47 7.30 4.14 -1.35
C PRO A 47 7.01 5.64 -1.31
N ALA A 48 8.03 6.49 -1.22
CA ALA A 48 7.83 7.94 -1.10
C ALA A 48 7.13 8.57 -2.33
N PRO A 49 7.60 8.38 -3.58
CA PRO A 49 6.87 8.88 -4.75
C PRO A 49 5.52 8.17 -4.97
N ALA A 50 5.38 6.90 -4.58
CA ALA A 50 4.12 6.19 -4.66
C ALA A 50 3.06 6.80 -3.72
N ILE A 51 3.43 7.09 -2.48
CA ILE A 51 2.56 7.75 -1.50
C ILE A 51 2.14 9.14 -1.98
N ARG A 52 3.08 9.95 -2.50
CA ARG A 52 2.76 11.28 -3.03
C ARG A 52 1.72 11.20 -4.16
N LEU A 53 1.93 10.29 -5.11
CA LEU A 53 0.99 10.08 -6.21
C LEU A 53 -0.37 9.59 -5.72
N LEU A 54 -0.38 8.71 -4.72
CA LEU A 54 -1.60 8.17 -4.12
C LEU A 54 -2.42 9.27 -3.43
N LEU A 55 -1.78 10.12 -2.62
CA LEU A 55 -2.42 11.26 -1.97
C LEU A 55 -2.99 12.25 -2.99
N GLN A 56 -2.21 12.58 -4.02
CA GLN A 56 -2.68 13.44 -5.12
C GLN A 56 -3.93 12.86 -5.81
N ARG A 57 -3.95 11.57 -6.09
CA ARG A 57 -5.08 10.90 -6.77
C ARG A 57 -6.31 10.77 -5.90
N SER A 58 -6.13 10.55 -4.61
CA SER A 58 -7.22 10.39 -3.65
C SER A 58 -7.79 11.71 -3.14
N GLY A 59 -7.07 12.82 -3.31
CA GLY A 59 -7.41 14.11 -2.72
C GLY A 59 -7.22 14.18 -1.20
N LEU A 60 -6.50 13.19 -0.62
CA LEU A 60 -6.18 13.15 0.80
C LEU A 60 -4.87 13.85 1.11
N ASN A 61 -4.75 14.37 2.32
CA ASN A 61 -3.50 14.90 2.88
C ASN A 61 -2.80 13.83 3.73
N LEU A 62 -1.54 14.04 4.03
CA LEU A 62 -0.77 13.12 4.86
C LEU A 62 -1.38 12.95 6.26
N ASP A 63 -1.92 14.02 6.82
CA ASP A 63 -2.55 14.04 8.15
C ASP A 63 -3.88 13.27 8.22
N ASP A 64 -4.49 12.99 7.06
CA ASP A 64 -5.70 12.17 6.97
C ASP A 64 -5.40 10.67 7.09
N ILE A 65 -4.12 10.27 7.07
CA ILE A 65 -3.69 8.88 7.08
C ILE A 65 -3.35 8.44 8.50
N GLY A 66 -4.18 7.57 9.05
CA GLY A 66 -3.99 7.06 10.40
C GLY A 66 -2.90 5.99 10.53
N ARG A 67 -2.50 5.33 9.44
CA ARG A 67 -1.46 4.28 9.47
C ARG A 67 -0.82 4.11 8.10
N PHE A 68 0.50 3.87 8.12
CA PHE A 68 1.28 3.43 6.97
C PHE A 68 1.82 2.03 7.24
N GLU A 69 1.66 1.13 6.27
CA GLU A 69 2.30 -0.17 6.25
C GLU A 69 3.23 -0.20 5.04
N ILE A 70 4.52 -0.30 5.28
CA ILE A 70 5.55 -0.27 4.25
C ILE A 70 6.40 -1.53 4.40
N ASN A 71 6.57 -2.27 3.31
CA ASN A 71 7.44 -3.45 3.32
C ASN A 71 8.92 -3.04 3.38
N GLU A 72 9.63 -3.55 4.36
CA GLU A 72 11.05 -3.26 4.63
C GLU A 72 11.95 -4.36 4.01
N ALA A 73 11.80 -4.59 2.72
CA ALA A 73 12.47 -5.70 2.04
C ALA A 73 14.02 -5.68 2.16
N GLN A 74 14.61 -4.47 2.23
CA GLN A 74 16.07 -4.30 2.31
C GLN A 74 16.48 -3.36 3.44
#